data_118071294adeb4835288bb70f2c5863a
#
_entry.id   118071294adeb4835288bb70f2c5863a
#
_cell.length_a   1.000
_cell.length_b   1.000
_cell.length_c   1.000
_cell.angle_alpha   90.00
_cell.angle_beta   90.00
_cell.angle_gamma   90.00
#
_symmetry.space_group_name_H-M   'P 1'
#
loop_
_entity.id
_entity.type
_entity.pdbx_description
1 polymer ?
#
loop_
_entity_poly.entity_id
_entity_poly.type
_entity_poly.pdbx_seq_one_letter_code
_entity_poly.pdbx_strand_id
1 'polypeptide(L)'
;MICRDCPSCAMGWVKNRPEEAWCIGVPEPFHIDDIDMTCTEYFDTPYEVASHTTIQFSPDGNYTPKFIMLVGIPGSGKSTKAKELSKQHIAGKSVVHISSDAIRGRIYGDESCQRDPGKVFSIMHEETINALNSGHTVIYDATNITRKSRKEILNKIPNFVSKECVVCWAPIEVCIERDKARVRTVGENVIDKMLRRFEAPYYDEGFNKITVSIDGLHYHRRQYYIDLLSAINISHDNPHHTADILEHCRLCGIKLIGEAPDFIVNAGFVHDIGKAYTKTFKNHKGEESDIAHYYDHQAVGAWLSYGIEGHSPTLAWLISTHMAPFINQKYYNSLPPLYKSWIDKLHKADREAH
;
A
#
# COMPACT_ATOMS: atom_id res chain seq x y z
N MET A 1 24.37 4.25 12.26
CA MET A 1 23.37 5.35 12.39
C MET A 1 22.65 5.07 13.68
N ILE A 2 22.70 5.96 14.65
CA ILE A 2 22.04 5.78 15.95
C ILE A 2 20.54 5.89 15.68
N CYS A 3 19.73 5.04 16.30
CA CYS A 3 18.27 4.96 16.04
C CYS A 3 17.54 6.29 16.25
N ARG A 4 18.04 7.17 17.12
CA ARG A 4 17.49 8.53 17.32
C ARG A 4 17.49 9.41 16.07
N ASP A 5 18.35 9.12 15.09
CA ASP A 5 18.47 9.88 13.84
C ASP A 5 17.65 9.23 12.70
N CYS A 6 16.93 8.15 12.99
CA CYS A 6 16.06 7.49 12.04
C CYS A 6 14.69 8.18 12.01
N PRO A 7 14.21 8.66 10.84
CA PRO A 7 12.89 9.29 10.72
C PRO A 7 11.74 8.40 11.20
N SER A 8 11.88 7.08 11.09
CA SER A 8 10.88 6.11 11.56
C SER A 8 10.83 5.99 13.08
N CYS A 9 11.94 6.26 13.79
CA CYS A 9 11.97 6.31 15.25
C CYS A 9 11.34 7.60 15.80
N ALA A 10 11.40 8.70 15.06
CA ALA A 10 10.81 9.97 15.49
C ALA A 10 9.27 9.88 15.65
N MET A 11 8.63 8.90 15.03
CA MET A 11 7.18 8.68 15.14
C MET A 11 6.78 7.72 16.28
N GLY A 12 7.73 7.08 16.94
CA GLY A 12 7.48 6.03 17.93
C GLY A 12 8.03 6.28 19.31
N TRP A 13 8.33 7.53 19.69
CA TRP A 13 8.81 7.84 21.04
C TRP A 13 7.75 7.56 22.11
N VAL A 14 8.15 6.85 23.17
CA VAL A 14 7.26 6.60 24.28
C VAL A 14 7.03 7.92 25.06
N LYS A 15 5.80 8.38 25.09
CA LYS A 15 5.40 9.58 25.84
C LYS A 15 5.73 9.34 27.33
N ASN A 16 6.58 10.13 27.94
CA ASN A 16 7.11 10.08 29.31
C ASN A 16 8.38 9.22 29.51
N ARG A 17 8.94 8.59 28.48
CA ARG A 17 10.23 7.88 28.52
C ARG A 17 11.02 8.22 27.27
N PRO A 18 11.61 9.42 27.18
CA PRO A 18 12.31 9.89 25.98
C PRO A 18 13.55 9.07 25.61
N GLU A 19 14.04 8.23 26.53
CA GLU A 19 15.12 7.26 26.34
C GLU A 19 14.67 5.96 25.67
N GLU A 20 13.37 5.72 25.59
CA GLU A 20 12.80 4.56 24.94
C GLU A 20 12.13 4.95 23.62
N ALA A 21 12.31 4.13 22.60
CA ALA A 21 11.67 4.29 21.31
C ALA A 21 10.96 3.00 20.91
N TRP A 22 9.86 3.15 20.20
CA TRP A 22 9.23 2.04 19.49
C TRP A 22 9.73 2.00 18.07
N CYS A 23 10.15 0.83 17.64
CA CYS A 23 10.44 0.54 16.27
C CYS A 23 9.31 -0.31 15.69
N ILE A 24 8.86 0.02 14.49
CA ILE A 24 7.74 -0.67 13.81
C ILE A 24 7.99 -2.18 13.69
N GLY A 25 9.25 -2.63 13.68
CA GLY A 25 9.62 -4.05 13.60
C GLY A 25 9.86 -4.74 14.93
N VAL A 26 9.84 -4.02 16.08
CA VAL A 26 10.18 -4.59 17.39
C VAL A 26 8.94 -4.55 18.29
N PRO A 27 8.52 -5.69 18.88
CA PRO A 27 7.27 -5.78 19.62
C PRO A 27 7.29 -5.05 20.98
N GLU A 28 8.43 -4.62 21.48
CA GLU A 28 8.59 -3.94 22.78
C GLU A 28 9.45 -2.67 22.66
N PRO A 29 9.22 -1.65 23.50
CA PRO A 29 10.08 -0.47 23.56
C PRO A 29 11.50 -0.91 23.96
N PHE A 30 12.50 -0.25 23.39
CA PHE A 30 13.90 -0.50 23.71
C PHE A 30 14.61 0.79 24.10
N HIS A 31 15.67 0.68 24.91
CA HIS A 31 16.46 1.82 25.29
C HIS A 31 17.35 2.26 24.11
N ILE A 32 17.41 3.58 23.86
CA ILE A 32 18.10 4.15 22.68
C ILE A 32 19.60 3.81 22.69
N ASP A 33 20.20 3.68 23.87
CA ASP A 33 21.61 3.42 24.02
C ASP A 33 21.97 1.93 23.83
N ASP A 34 21.00 1.03 23.82
CA ASP A 34 21.19 -0.42 23.65
C ASP A 34 21.32 -0.87 22.19
N ILE A 35 21.32 0.09 21.22
CA ILE A 35 21.22 -0.25 19.82
C ILE A 35 22.58 -0.19 19.13
N ASP A 36 23.22 -1.32 19.08
CA ASP A 36 24.25 -1.68 18.09
C ASP A 36 23.64 -2.49 16.92
N MET A 37 22.36 -2.27 16.63
CA MET A 37 21.65 -2.96 15.54
C MET A 37 21.61 -2.09 14.29
N THR A 38 22.11 -2.61 13.20
CA THR A 38 21.81 -2.05 11.86
C THR A 38 20.34 -2.22 11.61
N CYS A 39 19.61 -1.13 11.68
CA CYS A 39 18.16 -1.01 11.50
C CYS A 39 17.60 -1.51 10.14
N THR A 40 18.42 -2.12 9.30
CA THR A 40 18.08 -2.54 7.93
C THR A 40 17.17 -3.76 7.86
N GLU A 41 17.00 -4.51 8.95
CA GLU A 41 16.19 -5.74 8.94
C GLU A 41 14.73 -5.56 9.38
N TYR A 42 14.36 -4.42 9.99
CA TYR A 42 13.09 -4.27 10.69
C TYR A 42 12.24 -3.07 10.28
N PHE A 43 12.69 -2.24 9.32
CA PHE A 43 12.04 -0.96 9.05
C PHE A 43 11.32 -0.87 7.72
N ASP A 44 10.07 -0.51 7.84
CA ASP A 44 9.32 0.22 6.85
C ASP A 44 9.84 1.66 6.86
N THR A 45 10.92 1.95 6.13
CA THR A 45 11.41 3.32 6.02
C THR A 45 10.53 4.09 5.06
N PRO A 46 9.74 5.08 5.53
CA PRO A 46 8.89 5.89 4.64
C PRO A 46 9.69 6.88 3.78
N TYR A 47 10.98 6.96 3.98
CA TYR A 47 11.86 7.85 3.24
C TYR A 47 13.00 7.08 2.57
N GLU A 48 12.84 6.76 1.29
CA GLU A 48 14.00 6.82 0.43
C GLU A 48 14.40 8.30 0.32
N VAL A 49 15.43 8.69 1.07
CA VAL A 49 16.27 9.78 0.60
C VAL A 49 16.77 9.32 -0.77
N ALA A 50 16.31 10.03 -1.79
CA ALA A 50 16.73 9.79 -3.16
C ALA A 50 18.25 9.58 -3.20
N SER A 51 18.68 8.57 -3.98
CA SER A 51 20.03 8.49 -4.54
C SER A 51 21.11 7.67 -3.86
N HIS A 52 20.86 6.58 -3.21
CA HIS A 52 21.90 5.54 -3.23
C HIS A 52 21.25 4.20 -3.48
N THR A 53 21.30 3.75 -4.72
CA THR A 53 21.05 2.36 -5.07
C THR A 53 22.11 1.53 -4.36
N THR A 54 21.85 1.13 -3.13
CA THR A 54 22.72 0.21 -2.41
C THR A 54 22.62 -1.12 -3.14
N ILE A 55 23.65 -1.44 -3.90
CA ILE A 55 23.78 -2.74 -4.55
C ILE A 55 23.88 -3.75 -3.41
N GLN A 56 22.83 -4.54 -3.19
CA GLN A 56 22.89 -5.62 -2.23
C GLN A 56 23.70 -6.75 -2.86
N PHE A 57 24.84 -7.04 -2.26
CA PHE A 57 25.60 -8.26 -2.54
C PHE A 57 25.15 -9.34 -1.55
N SER A 58 25.09 -10.58 -2.01
CA SER A 58 25.01 -11.72 -1.10
C SER A 58 26.25 -11.75 -0.19
N PRO A 59 26.22 -12.48 0.95
CA PRO A 59 27.37 -12.59 1.86
C PRO A 59 28.68 -13.03 1.19
N ASP A 60 28.59 -13.67 0.05
CA ASP A 60 29.72 -14.10 -0.82
C ASP A 60 30.14 -13.06 -1.86
N GLY A 61 29.62 -11.82 -1.79
CA GLY A 61 29.97 -10.72 -2.67
C GLY A 61 29.31 -10.77 -4.06
N ASN A 62 28.39 -11.71 -4.31
CA ASN A 62 27.68 -11.81 -5.58
C ASN A 62 26.47 -10.87 -5.66
N TYR A 63 26.18 -10.40 -6.87
CA TYR A 63 25.00 -9.59 -7.14
C TYR A 63 23.71 -10.38 -6.90
N THR A 64 22.81 -9.82 -6.09
CA THR A 64 21.48 -10.37 -5.87
C THR A 64 20.47 -9.71 -6.82
N PRO A 65 19.85 -10.47 -7.76
CA PRO A 65 18.84 -9.91 -8.64
C PRO A 65 17.61 -9.47 -7.85
N LYS A 66 16.91 -8.44 -8.35
CA LYS A 66 15.72 -7.91 -7.73
C LYS A 66 14.48 -8.22 -8.57
N PHE A 67 13.41 -8.56 -7.90
CA PHE A 67 12.06 -8.57 -8.47
C PHE A 67 11.33 -7.33 -7.98
N ILE A 68 11.04 -6.39 -8.89
CA ILE A 68 10.39 -5.12 -8.57
C ILE A 68 8.96 -5.15 -9.12
N MET A 69 7.99 -5.31 -8.24
CA MET A 69 6.57 -5.30 -8.61
C MET A 69 6.01 -3.89 -8.56
N LEU A 70 5.43 -3.42 -9.66
CA LEU A 70 4.66 -2.19 -9.67
C LEU A 70 3.21 -2.47 -9.28
N VAL A 71 2.66 -1.65 -8.39
CA VAL A 71 1.27 -1.75 -7.91
C VAL A 71 0.58 -0.41 -8.13
N GLY A 72 -0.64 -0.41 -8.64
CA GLY A 72 -1.45 0.81 -8.76
C GLY A 72 -2.54 0.70 -9.83
N ILE A 73 -3.53 1.60 -9.73
CA ILE A 73 -4.66 1.70 -10.66
C ILE A 73 -4.22 2.34 -12.00
N PRO A 74 -5.02 2.28 -13.07
CA PRO A 74 -4.77 3.02 -14.29
C PRO A 74 -4.61 4.53 -13.99
N GLY A 75 -3.68 5.19 -14.68
CA GLY A 75 -3.40 6.62 -14.45
C GLY A 75 -2.44 6.93 -13.30
N SER A 76 -2.10 5.98 -12.44
CA SER A 76 -1.28 6.20 -11.24
C SER A 76 0.23 6.43 -11.48
N GLY A 77 0.72 6.36 -12.73
CA GLY A 77 2.14 6.62 -13.05
C GLY A 77 3.02 5.37 -13.21
N LYS A 78 2.47 4.14 -13.14
CA LYS A 78 3.25 2.89 -13.28
C LYS A 78 4.17 2.85 -14.49
N SER A 79 3.66 3.20 -15.68
CA SER A 79 4.45 3.16 -16.92
C SER A 79 5.59 4.20 -16.92
N THR A 80 5.40 5.34 -16.27
CA THR A 80 6.45 6.34 -16.05
C THR A 80 7.54 5.76 -15.14
N LYS A 81 7.14 5.15 -14.02
CA LYS A 81 8.07 4.53 -13.08
C LYS A 81 8.80 3.34 -13.71
N ALA A 82 8.11 2.52 -14.49
CA ALA A 82 8.74 1.42 -15.22
C ALA A 82 9.83 1.93 -16.16
N LYS A 83 9.56 3.00 -16.93
CA LYS A 83 10.55 3.62 -17.83
C LYS A 83 11.74 4.21 -17.07
N GLU A 84 11.50 4.83 -15.90
CA GLU A 84 12.58 5.36 -15.05
C GLU A 84 13.48 4.22 -14.56
N LEU A 85 12.90 3.17 -13.98
CA LEU A 85 13.63 2.02 -13.47
C LEU A 85 14.37 1.25 -14.58
N SER A 86 13.79 1.15 -15.78
CA SER A 86 14.41 0.45 -16.93
C SER A 86 15.68 1.11 -17.44
N LYS A 87 15.89 2.39 -17.15
CA LYS A 87 17.14 3.10 -17.52
C LYS A 87 18.31 2.77 -16.59
N GLN A 88 18.04 2.11 -15.47
CA GLN A 88 19.07 1.77 -14.50
C GLN A 88 19.85 0.55 -14.97
N HIS A 89 21.17 0.60 -14.82
CA HIS A 89 22.05 -0.55 -14.96
C HIS A 89 22.49 -0.98 -13.57
N ILE A 90 22.09 -2.16 -13.16
CA ILE A 90 22.38 -2.67 -11.83
C ILE A 90 23.45 -3.76 -11.96
N ALA A 91 24.61 -3.54 -11.35
CA ALA A 91 25.76 -4.45 -11.41
C ALA A 91 26.18 -4.84 -12.85
N GLY A 92 26.11 -3.91 -13.79
CA GLY A 92 26.47 -4.16 -15.20
C GLY A 92 25.46 -4.97 -15.99
N LYS A 93 24.34 -5.39 -15.39
CA LYS A 93 23.24 -6.09 -16.08
C LYS A 93 22.09 -5.15 -16.39
N SER A 94 21.43 -5.36 -17.52
CA SER A 94 20.22 -4.65 -17.90
C SER A 94 19.04 -5.06 -17.01
N VAL A 95 18.18 -4.11 -16.72
CA VAL A 95 16.89 -4.37 -16.07
C VAL A 95 15.89 -4.81 -17.12
N VAL A 96 15.21 -5.94 -16.90
CA VAL A 96 14.20 -6.51 -17.80
C VAL A 96 12.83 -6.01 -17.40
N HIS A 97 12.13 -5.30 -18.29
CA HIS A 97 10.75 -4.86 -18.09
C HIS A 97 9.78 -5.86 -18.72
N ILE A 98 8.94 -6.47 -17.90
CA ILE A 98 7.91 -7.44 -18.29
C ILE A 98 6.55 -6.82 -17.98
N SER A 99 5.78 -6.52 -19.03
CA SER A 99 4.49 -5.84 -18.93
C SER A 99 3.35 -6.74 -19.43
N SER A 100 2.26 -6.77 -18.68
CA SER A 100 1.04 -7.48 -19.10
C SER A 100 0.47 -6.94 -20.41
N ASP A 101 0.57 -5.64 -20.64
CA ASP A 101 0.07 -5.01 -21.87
C ASP A 101 0.96 -5.37 -23.06
N ALA A 102 2.30 -5.32 -22.91
CA ALA A 102 3.23 -5.74 -23.96
C ALA A 102 3.03 -7.21 -24.35
N ILE A 103 2.76 -8.10 -23.39
CA ILE A 103 2.45 -9.52 -23.67
C ILE A 103 1.14 -9.62 -24.46
N ARG A 104 0.09 -8.88 -24.09
CA ARG A 104 -1.16 -8.86 -24.87
C ARG A 104 -0.93 -8.39 -26.31
N GLY A 105 -0.19 -7.31 -26.50
CA GLY A 105 0.21 -6.82 -27.82
C GLY A 105 0.90 -7.89 -28.65
N ARG A 106 1.84 -8.63 -28.04
CA ARG A 106 2.62 -9.69 -28.71
C ARG A 106 1.77 -10.90 -29.11
N ILE A 107 0.84 -11.38 -28.25
CA ILE A 107 0.09 -12.59 -28.50
C ILE A 107 -1.24 -12.40 -29.21
N TYR A 108 -1.83 -11.19 -29.11
CA TYR A 108 -3.14 -10.88 -29.67
C TYR A 108 -3.11 -9.74 -30.70
N GLY A 109 -1.97 -9.09 -30.91
CA GLY A 109 -1.87 -7.90 -31.77
C GLY A 109 -2.49 -6.64 -31.20
N ASP A 110 -3.04 -6.71 -29.96
CA ASP A 110 -3.70 -5.60 -29.28
C ASP A 110 -3.44 -5.67 -27.76
N GLU A 111 -2.79 -4.65 -27.23
CA GLU A 111 -2.52 -4.51 -25.80
C GLU A 111 -3.80 -4.42 -24.93
N SER A 112 -4.95 -4.03 -25.57
CA SER A 112 -6.24 -3.92 -24.89
C SER A 112 -6.98 -5.24 -24.76
N CYS A 113 -6.57 -6.27 -25.45
CA CYS A 113 -7.25 -7.54 -25.50
C CYS A 113 -7.33 -8.19 -24.11
N GLN A 114 -8.55 -8.45 -23.63
CA GLN A 114 -8.82 -9.12 -22.36
C GLN A 114 -9.25 -10.58 -22.54
N ARG A 115 -8.97 -11.19 -23.71
CA ARG A 115 -9.49 -12.51 -24.11
C ARG A 115 -9.14 -13.62 -23.15
N ASP A 116 -7.92 -13.71 -22.68
CA ASP A 116 -7.43 -14.79 -21.80
C ASP A 116 -6.39 -14.22 -20.82
N PRO A 117 -6.84 -13.61 -19.72
CA PRO A 117 -5.92 -13.11 -18.70
C PRO A 117 -5.02 -14.21 -18.11
N GLY A 118 -5.53 -15.43 -17.97
CA GLY A 118 -4.77 -16.56 -17.42
C GLY A 118 -3.54 -16.86 -18.26
N LYS A 119 -3.68 -16.91 -19.60
CA LYS A 119 -2.57 -17.12 -20.52
C LYS A 119 -1.55 -15.98 -20.46
N VAL A 120 -2.02 -14.73 -20.40
CA VAL A 120 -1.14 -13.54 -20.31
C VAL A 120 -0.28 -13.64 -19.05
N PHE A 121 -0.89 -13.88 -17.89
CA PHE A 121 -0.15 -13.98 -16.63
C PHE A 121 0.72 -15.23 -16.53
N SER A 122 0.34 -16.35 -17.15
CA SER A 122 1.20 -17.54 -17.24
C SER A 122 2.52 -17.22 -17.97
N ILE A 123 2.43 -16.58 -19.14
CA ILE A 123 3.60 -16.15 -19.91
C ILE A 123 4.43 -15.13 -19.10
N MET A 124 3.76 -14.15 -18.48
CA MET A 124 4.40 -13.13 -17.67
C MET A 124 5.20 -13.72 -16.50
N HIS A 125 4.63 -14.74 -15.82
CA HIS A 125 5.30 -15.48 -14.75
C HIS A 125 6.52 -16.25 -15.25
N GLU A 126 6.37 -16.98 -16.36
CA GLU A 126 7.47 -17.77 -16.96
C GLU A 126 8.65 -16.88 -17.37
N GLU A 127 8.39 -15.79 -18.10
CA GLU A 127 9.42 -14.85 -18.52
C GLU A 127 10.12 -14.20 -17.31
N THR A 128 9.36 -13.86 -16.26
CA THR A 128 9.88 -13.32 -15.01
C THR A 128 10.87 -14.29 -14.35
N ILE A 129 10.47 -15.54 -14.18
CA ILE A 129 11.31 -16.56 -13.53
C ILE A 129 12.57 -16.84 -14.34
N ASN A 130 12.45 -16.93 -15.68
CA ASN A 130 13.59 -17.15 -16.57
C ASN A 130 14.61 -15.99 -16.50
N ALA A 131 14.13 -14.74 -16.48
CA ALA A 131 15.00 -13.58 -16.36
C ALA A 131 15.72 -13.52 -15.00
N LEU A 132 14.99 -13.78 -13.91
CA LEU A 132 15.56 -13.81 -12.55
C LEU A 132 16.61 -14.92 -12.40
N ASN A 133 16.34 -16.12 -12.90
CA ASN A 133 17.29 -17.23 -12.88
C ASN A 133 18.54 -16.96 -13.72
N SER A 134 18.42 -16.11 -14.76
CA SER A 134 19.56 -15.61 -15.54
C SER A 134 20.29 -14.45 -14.84
N GLY A 135 19.89 -14.08 -13.62
CA GLY A 135 20.52 -13.04 -12.80
C GLY A 135 20.15 -11.61 -13.23
N HIS A 136 19.06 -11.42 -13.96
CA HIS A 136 18.55 -10.08 -14.28
C HIS A 136 17.64 -9.55 -13.18
N THR A 137 17.69 -8.24 -12.95
CA THR A 137 16.61 -7.55 -12.21
C THR A 137 15.38 -7.44 -13.11
N VAL A 138 14.19 -7.69 -12.58
CA VAL A 138 12.94 -7.67 -13.33
C VAL A 138 12.01 -6.60 -12.78
N ILE A 139 11.45 -5.77 -13.67
CA ILE A 139 10.29 -4.91 -13.38
C ILE A 139 9.04 -5.66 -13.86
N TYR A 140 8.15 -5.98 -12.92
CA TYR A 140 6.90 -6.69 -13.15
C TYR A 140 5.75 -5.67 -13.19
N ASP A 141 5.29 -5.33 -14.41
CA ASP A 141 4.35 -4.24 -14.67
C ASP A 141 2.95 -4.77 -15.03
N ALA A 142 2.08 -4.75 -14.05
CA ALA A 142 0.64 -4.92 -14.17
C ALA A 142 -0.04 -4.08 -13.07
N THR A 143 -1.38 -4.11 -12.95
CA THR A 143 -2.08 -3.37 -11.89
C THR A 143 -1.75 -3.91 -10.49
N ASN A 144 -1.67 -5.23 -10.33
CA ASN A 144 -1.27 -5.95 -9.10
C ASN A 144 -2.01 -5.49 -7.83
N ILE A 145 -3.26 -5.02 -7.97
CA ILE A 145 -4.02 -4.36 -6.91
C ILE A 145 -4.57 -5.31 -5.85
N THR A 146 -4.59 -6.62 -6.11
CA THR A 146 -5.10 -7.59 -5.13
C THR A 146 -3.97 -8.46 -4.57
N ARG A 147 -4.09 -8.79 -3.28
CA ARG A 147 -3.17 -9.71 -2.58
C ARG A 147 -3.06 -11.05 -3.30
N LYS A 148 -4.20 -11.58 -3.77
CA LYS A 148 -4.22 -12.86 -4.49
C LYS A 148 -3.30 -12.83 -5.71
N SER A 149 -3.46 -11.82 -6.58
CA SER A 149 -2.64 -11.71 -7.80
C SER A 149 -1.15 -11.53 -7.48
N ARG A 150 -0.82 -10.77 -6.43
CA ARG A 150 0.57 -10.58 -6.01
C ARG A 150 1.19 -11.89 -5.49
N LYS A 151 0.47 -12.62 -4.63
CA LYS A 151 0.97 -13.88 -4.07
C LYS A 151 1.13 -14.98 -5.12
N GLU A 152 0.36 -14.99 -6.20
CA GLU A 152 0.50 -15.96 -7.29
C GLU A 152 1.90 -15.96 -7.91
N ILE A 153 2.50 -14.79 -8.09
CA ILE A 153 3.88 -14.69 -8.58
C ILE A 153 4.91 -14.74 -7.45
N LEU A 154 4.68 -14.04 -6.31
CA LEU A 154 5.63 -14.01 -5.19
C LEU A 154 6.02 -15.40 -4.68
N ASN A 155 5.07 -16.33 -4.68
CA ASN A 155 5.31 -17.73 -4.28
C ASN A 155 6.18 -18.52 -5.27
N LYS A 156 6.37 -18.01 -6.50
CA LYS A 156 7.22 -18.62 -7.53
C LYS A 156 8.60 -18.02 -7.60
N ILE A 157 8.78 -16.82 -7.04
CA ILE A 157 10.07 -16.11 -7.04
C ILE A 157 11.08 -16.87 -6.18
N PRO A 158 12.29 -17.19 -6.70
CA PRO A 158 13.34 -17.86 -5.94
C PRO A 158 13.72 -17.11 -4.66
N ASN A 159 14.11 -17.85 -3.61
CA ASN A 159 14.42 -17.25 -2.30
C ASN A 159 15.66 -16.36 -2.31
N PHE A 160 16.58 -16.55 -3.26
CA PHE A 160 17.77 -15.71 -3.40
C PHE A 160 17.50 -14.33 -4.04
N VAL A 161 16.26 -14.10 -4.51
CA VAL A 161 15.86 -12.83 -5.17
C VAL A 161 15.25 -11.89 -4.15
N SER A 162 15.72 -10.64 -4.11
CA SER A 162 15.09 -9.59 -3.32
C SER A 162 13.75 -9.18 -3.96
N LYS A 163 12.66 -9.22 -3.18
CA LYS A 163 11.29 -8.94 -3.63
C LYS A 163 10.90 -7.53 -3.18
N GLU A 164 10.84 -6.61 -4.13
CA GLU A 164 10.49 -5.21 -3.86
C GLU A 164 9.11 -4.87 -4.46
N CYS A 165 8.35 -4.05 -3.75
CA CYS A 165 7.08 -3.49 -4.22
C CYS A 165 7.20 -1.98 -4.35
N VAL A 166 6.73 -1.43 -5.46
CA VAL A 166 6.60 0.02 -5.67
C VAL A 166 5.13 0.34 -5.91
N VAL A 167 4.48 0.94 -4.93
CA VAL A 167 3.13 1.47 -5.09
C VAL A 167 3.24 2.79 -5.85
N CYS A 168 2.78 2.80 -7.09
CA CYS A 168 2.68 4.02 -7.89
C CYS A 168 1.35 4.70 -7.57
N TRP A 169 1.41 5.86 -6.94
CA TRP A 169 0.23 6.54 -6.43
C TRP A 169 0.06 7.93 -7.06
N ALA A 170 -1.19 8.28 -7.32
CA ALA A 170 -1.67 9.63 -7.60
C ALA A 170 -3.10 9.78 -7.06
N PRO A 171 -3.60 11.02 -6.81
CA PRO A 171 -5.00 11.26 -6.49
C PRO A 171 -5.95 10.60 -7.49
N ILE A 172 -7.14 10.21 -7.03
CA ILE A 172 -8.12 9.50 -7.86
C ILE A 172 -8.50 10.34 -9.08
N GLU A 173 -8.74 11.63 -8.87
CA GLU A 173 -9.11 12.60 -9.90
C GLU A 173 -8.02 12.69 -10.97
N VAL A 174 -6.76 12.76 -10.55
CA VAL A 174 -5.60 12.79 -11.46
C VAL A 174 -5.47 11.48 -12.25
N CYS A 175 -5.75 10.34 -11.61
CA CYS A 175 -5.78 9.06 -12.32
C CYS A 175 -6.85 9.03 -13.41
N ILE A 176 -8.05 9.55 -13.13
CA ILE A 176 -9.17 9.65 -14.07
C ILE A 176 -8.83 10.62 -15.20
N GLU A 177 -8.30 11.81 -14.91
CA GLU A 177 -7.88 12.79 -15.91
C GLU A 177 -6.81 12.23 -16.84
N ARG A 178 -5.81 11.58 -16.30
CA ARG A 178 -4.75 10.93 -17.08
C ARG A 178 -5.29 9.79 -17.95
N ASP A 179 -6.25 9.03 -17.46
CA ASP A 179 -6.89 7.99 -18.24
C ASP A 179 -7.68 8.61 -19.42
N LYS A 180 -8.45 9.67 -19.17
CA LYS A 180 -9.21 10.40 -20.21
C LYS A 180 -8.27 11.00 -21.28
N ALA A 181 -7.07 11.42 -20.91
CA ALA A 181 -6.09 12.01 -21.85
C ALA A 181 -5.34 10.98 -22.70
N ARG A 182 -5.49 9.68 -22.45
CA ARG A 182 -4.85 8.62 -23.23
C ARG A 182 -5.60 8.33 -24.52
N VAL A 183 -4.85 7.91 -25.53
CA VAL A 183 -5.45 7.36 -26.76
C VAL A 183 -6.36 6.18 -26.47
N ARG A 184 -5.97 5.39 -25.45
CA ARG A 184 -6.73 4.24 -24.97
C ARG A 184 -7.10 4.45 -23.50
N THR A 185 -8.38 4.60 -23.25
CA THR A 185 -8.96 4.77 -21.92
C THR A 185 -9.55 3.46 -21.40
N VAL A 186 -9.50 3.25 -20.09
CA VAL A 186 -10.24 2.16 -19.43
C VAL A 186 -11.59 2.65 -18.90
N GLY A 187 -11.71 3.94 -18.62
CA GLY A 187 -12.90 4.62 -18.13
C GLY A 187 -13.03 4.64 -16.61
N GLU A 188 -13.70 5.66 -16.12
CA GLU A 188 -13.86 5.98 -14.70
C GLU A 188 -14.50 4.83 -13.90
N ASN A 189 -15.53 4.18 -14.46
CA ASN A 189 -16.19 3.03 -13.81
C ASN A 189 -15.24 1.84 -13.58
N VAL A 190 -14.24 1.64 -14.45
CA VAL A 190 -13.25 0.58 -14.28
C VAL A 190 -12.24 0.98 -13.22
N ILE A 191 -11.85 2.25 -13.18
CA ILE A 191 -10.96 2.81 -12.14
C ILE A 191 -11.64 2.67 -10.76
N ASP A 192 -12.91 3.05 -10.62
CA ASP A 192 -13.67 2.89 -9.36
C ASP A 192 -13.75 1.43 -8.93
N LYS A 193 -14.08 0.51 -9.85
CA LYS A 193 -14.07 -0.93 -9.52
C LYS A 193 -12.70 -1.45 -9.09
N MET A 194 -11.62 -0.91 -9.65
CA MET A 194 -10.27 -1.28 -9.23
C MET A 194 -9.92 -0.72 -7.85
N LEU A 195 -10.31 0.53 -7.56
CA LEU A 195 -10.14 1.15 -6.25
C LEU A 195 -10.85 0.36 -5.16
N ARG A 196 -12.11 -0.01 -5.39
CA ARG A 196 -12.91 -0.82 -4.42
C ARG A 196 -12.37 -2.22 -4.20
N ARG A 197 -11.46 -2.68 -5.05
CA ARG A 197 -10.78 -3.98 -4.93
C ARG A 197 -9.32 -3.85 -4.53
N PHE A 198 -8.87 -2.64 -4.23
CA PHE A 198 -7.49 -2.40 -3.85
C PHE A 198 -7.21 -2.99 -2.47
N GLU A 199 -6.20 -3.83 -2.38
CA GLU A 199 -5.65 -4.34 -1.13
C GLU A 199 -4.20 -3.83 -1.01
N ALA A 200 -3.93 -3.05 0.01
CA ALA A 200 -2.60 -2.48 0.22
C ALA A 200 -1.55 -3.60 0.34
N PRO A 201 -0.47 -3.57 -0.45
CA PRO A 201 0.60 -4.55 -0.32
C PRO A 201 1.28 -4.43 1.05
N TYR A 202 1.64 -5.60 1.63
CA TYR A 202 2.32 -5.61 2.91
C TYR A 202 3.34 -6.76 3.03
N TYR A 203 4.19 -6.69 4.05
CA TYR A 203 5.34 -7.59 4.23
C TYR A 203 4.94 -9.06 4.45
N ASP A 204 3.76 -9.34 4.99
CA ASP A 204 3.22 -10.69 5.16
C ASP A 204 2.90 -11.41 3.82
N GLU A 205 3.01 -10.69 2.71
CA GLU A 205 2.96 -11.27 1.37
C GLU A 205 4.30 -11.84 0.92
N GLY A 206 5.41 -11.46 1.59
CA GLY A 206 6.76 -11.90 1.29
C GLY A 206 7.62 -10.85 0.58
N PHE A 207 7.25 -9.58 0.61
CA PHE A 207 8.10 -8.47 0.16
C PHE A 207 9.21 -8.18 1.18
N ASN A 208 10.41 -7.89 0.67
CA ASN A 208 11.55 -7.41 1.46
C ASN A 208 11.51 -5.89 1.62
N LYS A 209 10.93 -5.19 0.63
CA LYS A 209 10.85 -3.73 0.62
C LYS A 209 9.54 -3.28 -0.05
N ILE A 210 8.89 -2.28 0.54
CA ILE A 210 7.71 -1.62 -0.03
C ILE A 210 7.96 -0.12 -0.03
N THR A 211 7.83 0.51 -1.19
CA THR A 211 7.99 1.95 -1.37
C THR A 211 6.79 2.54 -2.08
N VAL A 212 6.57 3.85 -1.89
CA VAL A 212 5.52 4.58 -2.60
C VAL A 212 6.17 5.59 -3.53
N SER A 213 5.85 5.51 -4.80
CA SER A 213 6.24 6.46 -5.82
C SER A 213 5.09 7.41 -6.10
N ILE A 214 5.27 8.67 -5.75
CA ILE A 214 4.34 9.74 -6.06
C ILE A 214 4.86 10.42 -7.30
N ASP A 215 4.16 10.25 -8.41
CA ASP A 215 4.58 10.72 -9.71
C ASP A 215 4.54 12.25 -9.76
N GLY A 216 5.74 12.90 -9.81
CA GLY A 216 6.04 14.25 -10.33
C GLY A 216 5.09 15.42 -10.04
N LEU A 217 4.03 15.17 -9.33
CA LEU A 217 3.08 16.19 -8.94
C LEU A 217 3.71 17.07 -7.86
N HIS A 218 3.78 18.36 -8.10
CA HIS A 218 3.92 19.38 -7.06
C HIS A 218 2.66 19.35 -6.20
N TYR A 219 2.58 18.33 -5.37
CA TYR A 219 1.41 18.01 -4.62
C TYR A 219 1.58 18.52 -3.20
N HIS A 220 0.71 19.41 -2.81
CA HIS A 220 0.67 19.92 -1.44
C HIS A 220 -0.02 18.89 -0.54
N ARG A 221 0.73 17.90 -0.05
CA ARG A 221 0.23 16.80 0.80
C ARG A 221 -0.59 17.29 1.99
N ARG A 222 -0.16 18.40 2.59
CA ARG A 222 -0.90 19.02 3.70
C ARG A 222 -2.30 19.48 3.25
N GLN A 223 -2.42 20.10 2.06
CA GLN A 223 -3.72 20.53 1.54
C GLN A 223 -4.61 19.31 1.25
N TYR A 224 -4.07 18.29 0.64
CA TYR A 224 -4.80 17.03 0.40
C TYR A 224 -5.33 16.41 1.69
N TYR A 225 -4.53 16.36 2.73
CA TYR A 225 -4.99 15.85 4.01
C TYR A 225 -6.15 16.69 4.56
N ILE A 226 -6.07 18.02 4.46
CA ILE A 226 -7.16 18.93 4.83
C ILE A 226 -8.41 18.67 3.97
N ASP A 227 -8.24 18.47 2.67
CA ASP A 227 -9.34 18.17 1.73
C ASP A 227 -10.01 16.83 2.06
N LEU A 228 -9.21 15.81 2.39
CA LEU A 228 -9.74 14.50 2.84
C LEU A 228 -10.53 14.62 4.15
N LEU A 229 -10.03 15.35 5.15
CA LEU A 229 -10.74 15.58 6.40
C LEU A 229 -12.04 16.37 6.17
N SER A 230 -12.01 17.35 5.27
CA SER A 230 -13.20 18.11 4.88
C SER A 230 -14.23 17.23 4.18
N ALA A 231 -13.77 16.30 3.34
CA ALA A 231 -14.66 15.38 2.63
C ALA A 231 -15.41 14.41 3.57
N ILE A 232 -14.81 14.01 4.69
CA ILE A 232 -15.47 13.14 5.70
C ILE A 232 -16.21 13.92 6.79
N ASN A 233 -16.23 15.25 6.73
CA ASN A 233 -17.07 16.07 7.62
C ASN A 233 -18.54 16.03 7.17
N ILE A 234 -19.11 14.85 7.17
CA ILE A 234 -20.47 14.55 6.74
C ILE A 234 -21.14 13.56 7.69
N SER A 235 -22.46 13.64 7.77
CA SER A 235 -23.25 12.68 8.56
C SER A 235 -23.04 11.25 8.07
N HIS A 236 -23.04 10.30 9.01
CA HIS A 236 -23.07 8.88 8.70
C HIS A 236 -24.37 8.46 8.01
N ASP A 237 -25.49 9.14 8.29
CA ASP A 237 -26.83 8.75 7.85
C ASP A 237 -27.13 7.25 8.07
N ASN A 238 -26.65 6.77 9.21
CA ASN A 238 -26.79 5.39 9.64
C ASN A 238 -27.05 5.38 11.16
N PRO A 239 -28.12 4.72 11.64
CA PRO A 239 -28.54 4.77 13.04
C PRO A 239 -27.54 4.15 14.03
N HIS A 240 -26.54 3.43 13.53
CA HIS A 240 -25.48 2.85 14.37
C HIS A 240 -24.39 3.86 14.77
N HIS A 241 -24.42 5.07 14.21
CA HIS A 241 -23.44 6.13 14.49
C HIS A 241 -24.16 7.40 14.93
N THR A 242 -23.74 7.96 16.05
CA THR A 242 -24.28 9.23 16.59
C THR A 242 -23.46 10.45 16.17
N ALA A 243 -22.19 10.28 15.86
CA ALA A 243 -21.28 11.30 15.39
C ALA A 243 -21.23 11.35 13.84
N ASP A 244 -20.75 12.45 13.26
CA ASP A 244 -20.32 12.45 11.87
C ASP A 244 -19.04 11.62 11.66
N ILE A 245 -18.64 11.38 10.39
CA ILE A 245 -17.50 10.51 10.09
C ILE A 245 -16.20 11.10 10.62
N LEU A 246 -16.01 12.42 10.51
CA LEU A 246 -14.81 13.11 10.98
C LEU A 246 -14.68 13.02 12.51
N GLU A 247 -15.77 13.29 13.23
CA GLU A 247 -15.76 13.23 14.69
C GLU A 247 -15.54 11.80 15.19
N HIS A 248 -16.15 10.80 14.53
CA HIS A 248 -15.91 9.39 14.83
C HIS A 248 -14.43 9.03 14.67
N CYS A 249 -13.80 9.39 13.56
CA CYS A 249 -12.35 9.18 13.35
C CYS A 249 -11.50 9.90 14.41
N ARG A 250 -11.87 11.15 14.75
CA ARG A 250 -11.19 11.93 15.80
C ARG A 250 -11.26 11.22 17.16
N LEU A 251 -12.43 10.76 17.55
CA LEU A 251 -12.63 10.03 18.82
C LEU A 251 -11.85 8.71 18.83
N CYS A 252 -11.86 7.97 17.72
CA CYS A 252 -11.08 6.74 17.58
C CYS A 252 -9.58 6.99 17.77
N GLY A 253 -9.02 7.99 17.08
CA GLY A 253 -7.62 8.35 17.21
C GLY A 253 -7.25 8.80 18.63
N ILE A 254 -8.08 9.62 19.28
CA ILE A 254 -7.85 10.09 20.66
C ILE A 254 -7.79 8.92 21.65
N LYS A 255 -8.68 7.93 21.52
CA LYS A 255 -8.70 6.74 22.40
C LYS A 255 -7.42 5.90 22.30
N LEU A 256 -6.72 5.98 21.18
CA LEU A 256 -5.48 5.25 20.95
C LEU A 256 -4.25 5.97 21.48
N ILE A 257 -4.33 7.28 21.78
CA ILE A 257 -3.19 8.06 22.29
C ILE A 257 -2.74 7.51 23.64
N GLY A 258 -1.47 7.08 23.72
CA GLY A 258 -0.89 6.47 24.92
C GLY A 258 -1.21 4.98 25.12
N GLU A 259 -2.13 4.41 24.33
CA GLU A 259 -2.53 3.00 24.38
C GLU A 259 -1.97 2.17 23.20
N ALA A 260 -1.49 2.86 22.16
CA ALA A 260 -1.00 2.23 20.94
C ALA A 260 0.16 3.02 20.33
N PRO A 261 1.02 2.37 19.50
CA PRO A 261 2.01 3.05 18.68
C PRO A 261 1.39 4.11 17.75
N ASP A 262 2.15 5.16 17.43
CA ASP A 262 1.66 6.31 16.65
C ASP A 262 1.06 5.94 15.29
N PHE A 263 1.57 4.91 14.63
CA PHE A 263 0.99 4.49 13.35
C PHE A 263 -0.43 3.90 13.49
N ILE A 264 -0.77 3.29 14.65
CA ILE A 264 -2.14 2.84 14.95
C ILE A 264 -3.00 4.05 15.35
N VAL A 265 -2.45 5.00 16.11
CA VAL A 265 -3.12 6.27 16.44
C VAL A 265 -3.48 7.01 15.16
N ASN A 266 -2.51 7.13 14.23
CA ASN A 266 -2.74 7.76 12.92
C ASN A 266 -3.80 7.00 12.12
N ALA A 267 -3.80 5.66 12.16
CA ALA A 267 -4.87 4.88 11.55
C ALA A 267 -6.24 5.20 12.16
N GLY A 268 -6.32 5.37 13.48
CA GLY A 268 -7.55 5.77 14.15
C GLY A 268 -8.13 7.08 13.60
N PHE A 269 -7.28 8.08 13.35
CA PHE A 269 -7.71 9.38 12.81
C PHE A 269 -8.18 9.33 11.34
N VAL A 270 -7.83 8.28 10.57
CA VAL A 270 -8.08 8.26 9.12
C VAL A 270 -8.64 6.93 8.59
N HIS A 271 -9.00 5.96 9.44
CA HIS A 271 -9.42 4.63 8.97
C HIS A 271 -10.65 4.68 8.05
N ASP A 272 -11.51 5.64 8.25
CA ASP A 272 -12.77 5.81 7.55
C ASP A 272 -12.77 6.87 6.43
N ILE A 273 -11.60 7.40 6.04
CA ILE A 273 -11.51 8.43 4.97
C ILE A 273 -12.12 7.99 3.65
N GLY A 274 -12.18 6.69 3.38
CA GLY A 274 -12.83 6.14 2.20
C GLY A 274 -14.36 6.26 2.19
N LYS A 275 -14.99 6.50 3.33
CA LYS A 275 -16.47 6.61 3.44
C LYS A 275 -17.04 7.74 2.60
N ALA A 276 -16.35 8.90 2.48
CA ALA A 276 -16.79 9.99 1.64
C ALA A 276 -16.94 9.60 0.15
N TYR A 277 -16.08 8.70 -0.32
CA TYR A 277 -16.04 8.24 -1.71
C TYR A 277 -16.95 7.04 -1.99
N THR A 278 -17.43 6.38 -0.94
CA THR A 278 -18.19 5.12 -1.08
C THR A 278 -19.61 5.21 -0.55
N LYS A 279 -20.01 6.37 0.02
CA LYS A 279 -21.35 6.60 0.55
C LYS A 279 -22.41 6.36 -0.52
N THR A 280 -23.37 5.53 -0.22
CA THR A 280 -24.50 5.23 -1.10
C THR A 280 -25.76 4.92 -0.30
N PHE A 281 -26.92 5.28 -0.83
CA PHE A 281 -28.23 4.91 -0.31
C PHE A 281 -28.82 3.72 -1.08
N LYS A 282 -27.95 2.81 -1.56
CA LYS A 282 -28.35 1.57 -2.21
C LYS A 282 -27.80 0.38 -1.43
N ASN A 283 -28.64 -0.61 -1.21
CA ASN A 283 -28.23 -1.87 -0.61
C ASN A 283 -27.37 -2.72 -1.59
N HIS A 284 -26.86 -3.87 -1.14
CA HIS A 284 -26.05 -4.80 -1.95
C HIS A 284 -26.75 -5.29 -3.23
N LYS A 285 -28.08 -5.22 -3.30
CA LYS A 285 -28.86 -5.58 -4.48
C LYS A 285 -29.08 -4.41 -5.43
N GLY A 286 -28.63 -3.20 -5.05
CA GLY A 286 -28.85 -1.98 -5.81
C GLY A 286 -30.21 -1.32 -5.57
N GLU A 287 -30.98 -1.77 -4.61
CA GLU A 287 -32.28 -1.21 -4.21
C GLU A 287 -32.06 0.00 -3.30
N GLU A 288 -32.92 1.01 -3.39
CA GLU A 288 -32.86 2.19 -2.53
C GLU A 288 -33.02 1.83 -1.05
N SER A 289 -32.31 2.56 -0.19
CA SER A 289 -32.25 2.38 1.26
C SER A 289 -32.35 3.72 1.98
N ASP A 290 -33.07 3.79 3.07
CA ASP A 290 -33.16 4.99 3.90
C ASP A 290 -31.91 5.22 4.76
N ILE A 291 -31.00 4.24 4.82
CA ILE A 291 -29.72 4.33 5.53
C ILE A 291 -28.56 4.29 4.56
N ALA A 292 -27.49 5.03 4.88
CA ALA A 292 -26.26 5.03 4.09
C ALA A 292 -25.46 3.73 4.28
N HIS A 293 -24.85 3.28 3.20
CA HIS A 293 -23.90 2.16 3.12
C HIS A 293 -22.56 2.65 2.61
N TYR A 294 -21.48 1.96 2.99
CA TYR A 294 -20.08 2.36 2.71
C TYR A 294 -19.26 1.18 2.22
N TYR A 295 -19.73 0.52 1.14
CA TYR A 295 -19.07 -0.68 0.62
C TYR A 295 -17.66 -0.37 0.14
N ASP A 296 -16.71 -1.22 0.57
CA ASP A 296 -15.31 -1.15 0.17
C ASP A 296 -14.56 0.13 0.61
N HIS A 297 -15.09 0.88 1.61
CA HIS A 297 -14.44 2.11 2.10
C HIS A 297 -13.01 1.86 2.58
N GLN A 298 -12.71 0.69 3.15
CA GLN A 298 -11.37 0.31 3.60
C GLN A 298 -10.37 0.21 2.43
N ALA A 299 -10.83 -0.24 1.26
CA ALA A 299 -9.98 -0.34 0.06
C ALA A 299 -9.69 1.05 -0.51
N VAL A 300 -10.73 1.87 -0.66
CA VAL A 300 -10.60 3.26 -1.14
C VAL A 300 -9.79 4.08 -0.13
N GLY A 301 -10.07 3.97 1.16
CA GLY A 301 -9.33 4.65 2.23
C GLY A 301 -7.84 4.31 2.23
N ALA A 302 -7.49 3.04 2.02
CA ALA A 302 -6.10 2.61 1.91
C ALA A 302 -5.38 3.27 0.71
N TRP A 303 -6.05 3.39 -0.44
CA TRP A 303 -5.50 4.14 -1.57
C TRP A 303 -5.30 5.61 -1.23
N LEU A 304 -6.32 6.27 -0.67
CA LEU A 304 -6.26 7.69 -0.30
C LEU A 304 -5.14 7.98 0.70
N SER A 305 -4.90 7.08 1.65
CA SER A 305 -3.90 7.28 2.71
C SER A 305 -2.47 7.42 2.20
N TYR A 306 -2.13 6.88 1.03
CA TYR A 306 -0.79 7.06 0.43
C TYR A 306 -0.47 8.52 0.07
N GLY A 307 -1.47 9.37 -0.07
CA GLY A 307 -1.29 10.80 -0.33
C GLY A 307 -1.05 11.64 0.92
N ILE A 308 -1.32 11.13 2.10
CA ILE A 308 -1.14 11.85 3.37
C ILE A 308 0.36 12.00 3.67
N GLU A 309 0.78 13.13 4.18
CA GLU A 309 2.17 13.35 4.61
C GLU A 309 2.51 12.44 5.80
N GLY A 310 3.70 11.84 5.78
CA GLY A 310 4.12 10.88 6.82
C GLY A 310 3.43 9.52 6.74
N HIS A 311 2.70 9.23 5.64
CA HIS A 311 2.10 7.90 5.46
C HIS A 311 3.17 6.81 5.37
N SER A 312 2.80 5.62 5.78
CA SER A 312 3.61 4.41 5.62
C SER A 312 2.78 3.30 4.97
N PRO A 313 3.42 2.29 4.34
CA PRO A 313 2.73 1.07 3.92
C PRO A 313 1.93 0.42 5.06
N THR A 314 2.41 0.53 6.30
CA THR A 314 1.71 0.02 7.49
C THR A 314 0.40 0.75 7.73
N LEU A 315 0.35 2.08 7.58
CA LEU A 315 -0.88 2.85 7.70
C LEU A 315 -1.92 2.41 6.65
N ALA A 316 -1.50 2.35 5.37
CA ALA A 316 -2.38 1.92 4.29
C ALA A 316 -2.86 0.47 4.48
N TRP A 317 -1.98 -0.41 4.95
CA TRP A 317 -2.33 -1.79 5.27
C TRP A 317 -3.34 -1.88 6.42
N LEU A 318 -3.16 -1.14 7.52
CA LEU A 318 -4.12 -1.10 8.63
C LEU A 318 -5.48 -0.61 8.16
N ILE A 319 -5.54 0.46 7.35
CA ILE A 319 -6.80 0.94 6.78
C ILE A 319 -7.42 -0.12 5.86
N SER A 320 -6.62 -0.78 5.02
CA SER A 320 -7.10 -1.85 4.14
C SER A 320 -7.68 -3.05 4.90
N THR A 321 -7.20 -3.30 6.11
CA THR A 321 -7.46 -4.54 6.86
C THR A 321 -8.30 -4.35 8.13
N HIS A 322 -8.65 -3.12 8.54
CA HIS A 322 -9.40 -2.89 9.79
C HIS A 322 -10.74 -3.64 9.81
N MET A 323 -11.36 -3.83 8.64
CA MET A 323 -12.59 -4.61 8.50
C MET A 323 -12.37 -6.13 8.34
N ALA A 324 -11.12 -6.60 8.25
CA ALA A 324 -10.82 -8.01 7.98
C ALA A 324 -11.41 -9.00 9.00
N PRO A 325 -11.52 -8.70 10.31
CA PRO A 325 -12.20 -9.57 11.27
C PRO A 325 -13.65 -9.90 10.89
N PHE A 326 -14.31 -9.05 10.11
CA PHE A 326 -15.70 -9.23 9.68
C PHE A 326 -15.85 -9.76 8.27
N ILE A 327 -15.09 -9.16 7.31
CA ILE A 327 -15.30 -9.43 5.88
C ILE A 327 -14.34 -10.48 5.33
N ASN A 328 -13.21 -10.75 6.00
CA ASN A 328 -12.19 -11.71 5.55
C ASN A 328 -11.52 -12.43 6.73
N GLN A 329 -12.33 -13.12 7.54
CA GLN A 329 -11.85 -13.82 8.74
C GLN A 329 -10.76 -14.85 8.46
N LYS A 330 -10.76 -15.49 7.28
CA LYS A 330 -9.71 -16.43 6.88
C LYS A 330 -8.36 -15.73 6.80
N TYR A 331 -8.30 -14.57 6.17
CA TYR A 331 -7.08 -13.76 6.09
C TYR A 331 -6.67 -13.29 7.49
N TYR A 332 -7.57 -12.65 8.23
CA TYR A 332 -7.31 -12.20 9.60
C TYR A 332 -6.72 -13.32 10.47
N ASN A 333 -7.31 -14.53 10.44
CA ASN A 333 -6.84 -15.67 11.21
C ASN A 333 -5.44 -16.15 10.79
N SER A 334 -5.04 -15.93 9.53
CA SER A 334 -3.72 -16.31 9.01
C SER A 334 -2.60 -15.33 9.37
N LEU A 335 -2.93 -14.15 9.89
CA LEU A 335 -1.94 -13.13 10.24
C LEU A 335 -1.12 -13.52 11.48
N PRO A 336 0.15 -13.07 11.56
CA PRO A 336 0.94 -13.17 12.77
C PRO A 336 0.23 -12.51 13.98
N PRO A 337 0.47 -12.99 15.23
CA PRO A 337 -0.16 -12.44 16.43
C PRO A 337 0.02 -10.93 16.58
N LEU A 338 1.21 -10.41 16.26
CA LEU A 338 1.52 -8.99 16.30
C LEU A 338 0.59 -8.18 15.38
N TYR A 339 0.40 -8.60 14.13
CA TYR A 339 -0.44 -7.90 13.17
C TYR A 339 -1.92 -7.94 13.56
N LYS A 340 -2.38 -9.08 14.11
CA LYS A 340 -3.72 -9.17 14.71
C LYS A 340 -3.90 -8.16 15.82
N SER A 341 -2.92 -8.06 16.74
CA SER A 341 -3.01 -7.14 17.87
C SER A 341 -3.14 -5.67 17.43
N TRP A 342 -2.54 -5.28 16.31
CA TRP A 342 -2.69 -3.93 15.76
C TRP A 342 -4.10 -3.68 15.23
N ILE A 343 -4.65 -4.63 14.48
CA ILE A 343 -6.04 -4.56 13.98
C ILE A 343 -7.01 -4.55 15.15
N ASP A 344 -6.81 -5.39 16.17
CA ASP A 344 -7.70 -5.49 17.34
C ASP A 344 -7.71 -4.21 18.16
N LYS A 345 -6.54 -3.56 18.34
CA LYS A 345 -6.45 -2.26 19.02
C LYS A 345 -7.22 -1.18 18.27
N LEU A 346 -7.02 -1.08 16.95
CA LEU A 346 -7.75 -0.14 16.11
C LEU A 346 -9.26 -0.41 16.18
N HIS A 347 -9.65 -1.66 15.99
CA HIS A 347 -11.06 -2.07 16.02
C HIS A 347 -11.73 -1.82 17.38
N LYS A 348 -11.01 -2.05 18.50
CA LYS A 348 -11.55 -1.74 19.83
C LYS A 348 -11.85 -0.24 19.96
N ALA A 349 -10.90 0.61 19.56
CA ALA A 349 -11.07 2.06 19.62
C ALA A 349 -12.18 2.56 18.68
N ASP A 350 -12.29 1.99 17.48
CA ASP A 350 -13.35 2.25 16.51
C ASP A 350 -14.73 1.94 17.09
N ARG A 351 -14.92 0.76 17.69
CA ARG A 351 -16.18 0.38 18.34
C ARG A 351 -16.56 1.25 19.53
N GLU A 352 -15.59 1.83 20.21
CA GLU A 352 -15.82 2.67 21.38
C GLU A 352 -15.92 4.17 21.03
N ALA A 353 -15.73 4.55 19.77
CA ALA A 353 -15.75 5.93 19.27
C ALA A 353 -17.17 6.39 18.91
N HIS A 354 -18.11 6.35 19.87
CA HIS A 354 -19.52 6.77 19.69
C HIS A 354 -19.81 8.00 20.52
#